data_dcbcd0f01ce090771d40936fe3cb867e
#
_entry.id   dcbcd0f01ce090771d40936fe3cb867e
#
_cell.length_a   1.000
_cell.length_b   1.000
_cell.length_c   1.000
_cell.angle_alpha   90.00
_cell.angle_beta   90.00
_cell.angle_gamma   90.00
#
_symmetry.space_group_name_H-M   'P 1'
#
loop_
_entity.id
_entity.type
_entity.pdbx_description
1 polymer ?
#
loop_
_entity_poly.entity_id
_entity_poly.type
_entity_poly.pdbx_seq_one_letter_code
_entity_poly.pdbx_strand_id
1 'polypeptide(L)'
;MNFSYRHSLVQERDLIVLGATFSLEDGDKNKIREKYEDFDQRRADKQPLDMPSAGSTFRRPTGYFAGKLIDDSGLRGFTHKGAGISEKHCGFVVNKNKATAQDVLETIEIVQKVVHDKFDVTLELSLIHI
;
A
#
# COMPACT_ATOMS: atom_id res chain seq x y z
N MET A 1 7.97 22.85 -4.23
CA MET A 1 7.91 21.36 -4.35
C MET A 1 6.62 20.88 -5.01
N ASN A 2 5.58 21.70 -5.10
CA ASN A 2 4.29 21.40 -5.76
C ASN A 2 3.68 20.06 -5.28
N PHE A 3 3.60 19.87 -3.97
CA PHE A 3 3.04 18.64 -3.40
C PHE A 3 1.53 18.52 -3.70
N SER A 4 1.13 17.37 -4.20
CA SER A 4 -0.26 16.93 -4.31
C SER A 4 -0.36 15.45 -3.95
N TYR A 5 -1.53 14.85 -4.09
CA TYR A 5 -1.70 13.44 -3.74
C TYR A 5 -0.77 12.55 -4.57
N ARG A 6 0.20 11.95 -3.89
CA ARG A 6 1.25 11.09 -4.46
C ARG A 6 2.04 11.71 -5.61
N HIS A 7 2.21 13.03 -5.58
CA HIS A 7 2.91 13.77 -6.61
C HIS A 7 3.76 14.90 -6.01
N SER A 8 4.90 15.15 -6.63
CA SER A 8 5.78 16.28 -6.32
C SER A 8 6.64 16.66 -7.52
N LEU A 9 7.26 17.81 -7.46
CA LEU A 9 8.20 18.30 -8.50
C LEU A 9 9.35 17.32 -8.77
N VAL A 10 9.71 16.47 -7.80
CA VAL A 10 10.75 15.46 -7.95
C VAL A 10 10.40 14.44 -9.04
N GLN A 11 9.10 14.13 -9.21
CA GLN A 11 8.63 13.18 -10.24
C GLN A 11 8.51 13.82 -11.64
N GLU A 12 8.39 15.15 -11.70
CA GLU A 12 8.33 15.90 -12.96
C GLU A 12 9.71 16.18 -13.54
N ARG A 13 10.72 16.16 -12.70
CA ARG A 13 12.11 16.47 -13.05
C ARG A 13 13.01 15.35 -12.60
N ASP A 14 14.08 15.14 -13.31
CA ASP A 14 15.13 14.18 -12.94
C ASP A 14 15.97 14.74 -11.77
N LEU A 15 15.39 14.66 -10.57
CA LEU A 15 15.98 15.20 -9.33
C LEU A 15 16.31 14.09 -8.33
N ILE A 16 17.46 14.22 -7.70
CA ILE A 16 17.87 13.39 -6.56
C ILE A 16 17.66 14.19 -5.28
N VAL A 17 16.86 13.68 -4.35
CA VAL A 17 16.64 14.31 -3.04
C VAL A 17 17.83 14.01 -2.13
N LEU A 18 18.59 15.05 -1.79
CA LEU A 18 19.74 14.93 -0.90
C LEU A 18 19.39 15.07 0.58
N GLY A 19 18.28 15.73 0.90
CA GLY A 19 17.85 15.94 2.27
C GLY A 19 16.56 16.73 2.38
N ALA A 20 15.98 16.74 3.57
CA ALA A 20 14.80 17.52 3.91
C ALA A 20 14.96 18.14 5.29
N THR A 21 14.52 19.39 5.43
CA THR A 21 14.47 20.09 6.72
C THR A 21 13.01 20.29 7.11
N PHE A 22 12.67 19.87 8.34
CA PHE A 22 11.33 20.01 8.90
C PHE A 22 11.34 21.09 9.99
N SER A 23 10.39 22.01 9.92
CA SER A 23 10.10 22.93 11.03
C SER A 23 9.07 22.25 11.93
N LEU A 24 9.42 22.01 13.17
CA LEU A 24 8.58 21.36 14.16
C LEU A 24 8.22 22.34 15.27
N GLU A 25 7.11 22.10 15.94
CA GLU A 25 6.69 22.83 17.13
C GLU A 25 6.96 21.99 18.38
N ASP A 26 7.27 22.67 19.48
CA ASP A 26 7.43 22.02 20.77
C ASP A 26 6.09 21.44 21.25
N GLY A 27 6.14 20.25 21.86
CA GLY A 27 4.96 19.56 22.36
C GLY A 27 5.21 18.81 23.66
N ASP A 28 4.12 18.47 24.35
CA ASP A 28 4.17 17.64 25.55
C ASP A 28 4.62 16.21 25.20
N LYS A 29 5.72 15.77 25.79
CA LYS A 29 6.35 14.47 25.50
C LYS A 29 5.41 13.27 25.79
N ASN A 30 4.59 13.35 26.84
CA ASN A 30 3.70 12.26 27.20
C ASN A 30 2.56 12.13 26.19
N LYS A 31 1.96 13.26 25.80
CA LYS A 31 0.91 13.28 24.76
C LYS A 31 1.43 12.82 23.40
N ILE A 32 2.67 13.20 23.05
CA ILE A 32 3.31 12.73 21.81
C ILE A 32 3.50 11.21 21.85
N ARG A 33 3.99 10.67 22.98
CA ARG A 33 4.19 9.23 23.18
C ARG A 33 2.88 8.47 23.10
N GLU A 34 1.84 8.90 23.83
CA GLU A 34 0.51 8.29 23.80
C GLU A 34 -0.04 8.22 22.36
N LYS A 35 0.10 9.32 21.61
CA LYS A 35 -0.35 9.38 20.21
C LYS A 35 0.47 8.47 19.29
N TYR A 36 1.76 8.35 19.52
CA TYR A 36 2.64 7.44 18.78
C TYR A 36 2.22 5.97 19.04
N GLU A 37 2.05 5.59 20.30
CA GLU A 37 1.66 4.25 20.71
C GLU A 37 0.27 3.89 20.16
N ASP A 38 -0.69 4.81 20.18
CA ASP A 38 -2.02 4.62 19.58
C ASP A 38 -1.92 4.38 18.07
N PHE A 39 -1.12 5.17 17.35
CA PHE A 39 -0.94 4.98 15.90
C PHE A 39 -0.23 3.67 15.57
N ASP A 40 0.76 3.30 16.36
CA ASP A 40 1.50 2.04 16.17
C ASP A 40 0.59 0.83 16.40
N GLN A 41 -0.22 0.86 17.46
CA GLN A 41 -1.22 -0.17 17.73
C GLN A 41 -2.26 -0.28 16.60
N ARG A 42 -2.81 0.86 16.13
CA ARG A 42 -3.76 0.86 15.00
C ARG A 42 -3.14 0.31 13.73
N ARG A 43 -1.85 0.54 13.52
CA ARG A 43 -1.09 0.00 12.39
C ARG A 43 -0.94 -1.51 12.53
N ALA A 44 -0.53 -1.98 13.70
CA ALA A 44 -0.39 -3.40 14.01
C ALA A 44 -1.72 -4.15 13.84
N ASP A 45 -2.83 -3.55 14.25
CA ASP A 45 -4.17 -4.14 14.13
C ASP A 45 -4.66 -4.25 12.69
N LYS A 46 -4.27 -3.31 11.82
CA LYS A 46 -4.83 -3.18 10.46
C LYS A 46 -3.93 -3.70 9.36
N GLN A 47 -2.62 -3.74 9.57
CA GLN A 47 -1.66 -4.15 8.53
C GLN A 47 -1.09 -5.54 8.79
N PRO A 48 -0.76 -6.32 7.75
CA PRO A 48 -0.19 -7.65 7.87
C PRO A 48 1.32 -7.58 8.19
N LEU A 49 1.67 -7.10 9.40
CA LEU A 49 3.07 -6.92 9.81
C LEU A 49 3.80 -8.24 10.08
N ASP A 50 3.07 -9.32 10.18
CA ASP A 50 3.53 -10.69 10.36
C ASP A 50 4.00 -11.37 9.06
N MET A 51 3.72 -10.76 7.91
CA MET A 51 4.10 -11.29 6.60
C MET A 51 4.95 -10.30 5.79
N PRO A 52 5.95 -10.78 5.04
CA PRO A 52 6.72 -9.91 4.16
C PRO A 52 5.84 -9.27 3.09
N SER A 53 5.92 -7.95 2.98
CA SER A 53 5.20 -7.16 1.97
C SER A 53 5.96 -5.87 1.67
N ALA A 54 5.67 -5.26 0.52
CA ALA A 54 6.19 -3.93 0.16
C ALA A 54 5.21 -2.80 0.53
N GLY A 55 4.29 -3.05 1.45
CA GLY A 55 3.26 -2.10 1.87
C GLY A 55 1.99 -2.16 1.01
N SER A 56 1.25 -1.06 0.96
CA SER A 56 0.05 -0.95 0.13
C SER A 56 0.41 -1.04 -1.35
N THR A 57 -0.12 -2.05 -2.03
CA THR A 57 0.26 -2.38 -3.42
C THR A 57 -0.36 -1.42 -4.43
N PHE A 58 -1.58 -0.95 -4.18
CA PHE A 58 -2.33 -0.13 -5.12
C PHE A 58 -2.57 1.28 -4.59
N ARG A 59 -2.59 2.26 -5.50
CA ARG A 59 -3.06 3.61 -5.23
C ARG A 59 -4.55 3.59 -4.96
N ARG A 60 -5.01 4.58 -4.19
CA ARG A 60 -6.45 4.77 -3.98
C ARG A 60 -7.10 5.32 -5.27
N PRO A 61 -8.03 4.59 -5.91
CA PRO A 61 -8.75 5.10 -7.06
C PRO A 61 -9.68 6.26 -6.66
N THR A 62 -9.95 7.17 -7.59
CA THR A 62 -10.86 8.28 -7.35
C THR A 62 -12.26 7.75 -7.01
N GLY A 63 -12.79 8.19 -5.87
CA GLY A 63 -14.11 7.77 -5.38
C GLY A 63 -14.17 6.39 -4.72
N TYR A 64 -13.09 5.62 -4.70
CA TYR A 64 -13.06 4.25 -4.17
C TYR A 64 -11.90 4.01 -3.19
N PHE A 65 -11.94 2.85 -2.54
CA PHE A 65 -10.82 2.31 -1.76
C PHE A 65 -10.36 1.00 -2.40
N ALA A 66 -9.10 0.92 -2.83
CA ALA A 66 -8.55 -0.26 -3.50
C ALA A 66 -8.77 -1.55 -2.69
N GLY A 67 -8.46 -1.53 -1.40
CA GLY A 67 -8.67 -2.70 -0.53
C GLY A 67 -10.12 -3.16 -0.44
N LYS A 68 -11.10 -2.22 -0.51
CA LYS A 68 -12.51 -2.58 -0.51
C LYS A 68 -12.93 -3.20 -1.85
N LEU A 69 -12.50 -2.66 -2.97
CA LEU A 69 -12.79 -3.24 -4.29
C LEU A 69 -12.25 -4.68 -4.41
N ILE A 70 -11.03 -4.90 -3.89
CA ILE A 70 -10.40 -6.23 -3.88
C ILE A 70 -11.19 -7.19 -2.98
N ASP A 71 -11.62 -6.75 -1.81
CA ASP A 71 -12.46 -7.53 -0.89
C ASP A 71 -13.82 -7.86 -1.50
N ASP A 72 -14.51 -6.87 -2.04
CA ASP A 72 -15.81 -7.02 -2.71
C ASP A 72 -15.70 -7.88 -3.99
N SER A 73 -14.49 -8.02 -4.54
CA SER A 73 -14.19 -8.95 -5.63
C SER A 73 -14.06 -10.42 -5.17
N GLY A 74 -14.06 -10.66 -3.85
CA GLY A 74 -13.89 -12.01 -3.28
C GLY A 74 -12.42 -12.46 -3.25
N LEU A 75 -11.47 -11.52 -3.33
CA LEU A 75 -10.04 -11.82 -3.39
C LEU A 75 -9.34 -11.74 -2.02
N ARG A 76 -10.06 -11.56 -0.92
CA ARG A 76 -9.49 -11.64 0.43
C ARG A 76 -8.83 -13.01 0.63
N GLY A 77 -7.57 -13.03 1.02
CA GLY A 77 -6.83 -14.27 1.23
C GLY A 77 -6.45 -15.03 -0.05
N PHE A 78 -6.83 -14.54 -1.24
CA PHE A 78 -6.45 -15.15 -2.52
C PHE A 78 -4.94 -15.41 -2.56
N THR A 79 -4.57 -16.54 -3.15
CA THR A 79 -3.15 -16.93 -3.28
C THR A 79 -2.90 -17.44 -4.69
N HIS A 80 -1.81 -16.91 -5.29
CA HIS A 80 -1.29 -17.39 -6.55
C HIS A 80 0.18 -17.78 -6.35
N LYS A 81 0.51 -19.04 -6.57
CA LYS A 81 1.84 -19.59 -6.26
C LYS A 81 2.24 -19.25 -4.80
N GLY A 82 3.32 -18.53 -4.57
CA GLY A 82 3.78 -18.13 -3.24
C GLY A 82 3.31 -16.76 -2.76
N ALA A 83 2.69 -15.95 -3.62
CA ALA A 83 2.19 -14.61 -3.30
C ALA A 83 0.67 -14.62 -3.08
N GLY A 84 0.13 -13.63 -2.40
CA GLY A 84 -1.32 -13.53 -2.22
C GLY A 84 -1.79 -12.25 -1.57
N ILE A 85 -3.11 -12.04 -1.58
CA ILE A 85 -3.76 -10.94 -0.89
C ILE A 85 -3.84 -11.26 0.61
N SER A 86 -3.49 -10.28 1.43
CA SER A 86 -3.59 -10.40 2.87
C SER A 86 -5.06 -10.53 3.31
N GLU A 87 -5.31 -11.45 4.23
CA GLU A 87 -6.62 -11.58 4.88
C GLU A 87 -6.93 -10.40 5.79
N LYS A 88 -5.89 -9.79 6.36
CA LYS A 88 -6.01 -8.67 7.30
C LYS A 88 -6.31 -7.35 6.58
N HIS A 89 -5.67 -7.12 5.43
CA HIS A 89 -5.84 -5.90 4.64
C HIS A 89 -5.70 -6.17 3.14
N CYS A 90 -6.80 -6.18 2.40
CA CYS A 90 -6.82 -6.55 0.98
C CYS A 90 -6.01 -5.63 0.05
N GLY A 91 -5.58 -4.46 0.49
CA GLY A 91 -4.66 -3.59 -0.26
C GLY A 91 -3.20 -4.04 -0.28
N PHE A 92 -2.86 -5.12 0.45
CA PHE A 92 -1.49 -5.64 0.56
C PHE A 92 -1.36 -6.98 -0.16
N VAL A 93 -0.39 -7.06 -1.06
CA VAL A 93 0.15 -8.33 -1.54
C VAL A 93 1.26 -8.76 -0.59
N VAL A 94 1.17 -9.98 -0.09
CA VAL A 94 2.10 -10.55 0.89
C VAL A 94 2.80 -11.78 0.33
N ASN A 95 4.03 -12.03 0.77
CA ASN A 95 4.74 -13.26 0.46
C ASN A 95 4.36 -14.33 1.48
N LYS A 96 3.51 -15.27 1.07
CA LYS A 96 3.03 -16.36 1.93
C LYS A 96 3.96 -17.58 1.93
N ASN A 97 4.64 -17.83 0.82
CA ASN A 97 5.49 -19.02 0.68
C ASN A 97 6.57 -18.82 -0.39
N LYS A 98 7.66 -18.15 -0.04
CA LYS A 98 8.85 -17.98 -0.91
C LYS A 98 8.53 -17.51 -2.33
N ALA A 99 7.55 -16.62 -2.47
CA ALA A 99 7.17 -16.05 -3.75
C ALA A 99 8.35 -15.35 -4.41
N THR A 100 8.48 -15.54 -5.70
CA THR A 100 9.39 -14.75 -6.54
C THR A 100 8.77 -13.38 -6.87
N ALA A 101 9.57 -12.44 -7.39
CA ALA A 101 9.04 -11.18 -7.88
C ALA A 101 7.99 -11.40 -9.00
N GLN A 102 8.22 -12.39 -9.86
CA GLN A 102 7.28 -12.75 -10.92
C GLN A 102 5.94 -13.23 -10.36
N ASP A 103 5.92 -14.03 -9.29
CA ASP A 103 4.68 -14.49 -8.64
C ASP A 103 3.88 -13.32 -8.06
N VAL A 104 4.59 -12.31 -7.52
CA VAL A 104 3.97 -11.07 -7.02
C VAL A 104 3.35 -10.28 -8.17
N LEU A 105 4.06 -10.11 -9.29
CA LEU A 105 3.55 -9.40 -10.48
C LEU A 105 2.32 -10.10 -11.06
N GLU A 106 2.36 -11.40 -11.23
CA GLU A 106 1.23 -12.19 -11.73
C GLU A 106 0.02 -12.07 -10.78
N THR A 107 0.26 -12.08 -9.45
CA THR A 107 -0.81 -11.86 -8.47
C THR A 107 -1.45 -10.48 -8.63
N ILE A 108 -0.64 -9.45 -8.85
CA ILE A 108 -1.10 -8.07 -9.10
C ILE A 108 -1.96 -8.00 -10.37
N GLU A 109 -1.49 -8.58 -11.47
CA GLU A 109 -2.22 -8.60 -12.74
C GLU A 109 -3.59 -9.30 -12.62
N ILE A 110 -3.64 -10.44 -11.92
CA ILE A 110 -4.90 -11.14 -11.64
C ILE A 110 -5.86 -10.24 -10.87
N VAL A 111 -5.38 -9.58 -9.81
CA VAL A 111 -6.20 -8.67 -8.98
C VAL A 111 -6.72 -7.49 -9.80
N GLN A 112 -5.85 -6.85 -10.59
CA GLN A 112 -6.24 -5.73 -11.47
C GLN A 112 -7.32 -6.17 -12.46
N LYS A 113 -7.13 -7.31 -13.11
CA LYS A 113 -8.10 -7.84 -14.07
C LYS A 113 -9.46 -8.12 -13.42
N VAL A 114 -9.49 -8.83 -12.30
CA VAL A 114 -10.74 -9.20 -11.62
C VAL A 114 -11.50 -7.96 -11.13
N VAL A 115 -10.79 -6.98 -10.57
CA VAL A 115 -11.42 -5.72 -10.12
C VAL A 115 -11.94 -4.92 -11.31
N HIS A 116 -11.17 -4.82 -12.40
CA HIS A 116 -11.62 -4.14 -13.61
C HIS A 116 -12.86 -4.81 -14.22
N ASP A 117 -12.83 -6.13 -14.39
CA ASP A 117 -13.95 -6.89 -14.96
C ASP A 117 -15.24 -6.72 -14.14
N LYS A 118 -15.13 -6.54 -12.82
CA LYS A 118 -16.29 -6.44 -11.92
C LYS A 118 -16.79 -5.04 -11.69
N PHE A 119 -15.93 -4.03 -11.67
CA PHE A 119 -16.26 -2.67 -11.26
C PHE A 119 -15.95 -1.61 -12.31
N ASP A 120 -15.33 -1.97 -13.43
CA ASP A 120 -14.80 -1.05 -14.45
C ASP A 120 -13.84 0.00 -13.86
N VAL A 121 -13.04 -0.42 -12.83
CA VAL A 121 -12.05 0.40 -12.16
C VAL A 121 -10.66 -0.17 -12.37
N THR A 122 -9.75 0.62 -12.92
CA THR A 122 -8.34 0.25 -13.06
C THR A 122 -7.58 0.58 -11.77
N LEU A 123 -6.98 -0.44 -11.16
CA LEU A 123 -6.09 -0.27 -10.01
C LEU A 123 -4.68 0.11 -10.47
N GLU A 124 -4.21 1.30 -10.10
CA GLU A 124 -2.84 1.73 -10.36
C GLU A 124 -1.89 1.25 -9.26
N LEU A 125 -0.65 0.89 -9.62
CA LEU A 125 0.35 0.51 -8.65
C LEU A 125 0.85 1.70 -7.82
N SER A 126 1.01 1.46 -6.53
CA SER A 126 1.69 2.36 -5.60
C SER A 126 3.17 2.00 -5.44
N LEU A 127 3.54 0.78 -5.79
CA LEU A 127 4.92 0.30 -5.78
C LEU A 127 5.67 0.86 -6.98
N ILE A 128 6.94 1.21 -6.77
CA ILE A 128 7.83 1.66 -7.84
C ILE A 128 8.78 0.50 -8.14
N HIS A 129 8.78 0.04 -9.38
CA HIS A 129 9.81 -0.83 -9.90
C HIS A 129 10.99 0.04 -10.35
N ILE A 130 12.15 -0.24 -9.79
CA ILE A 130 13.43 0.31 -10.24
C ILE A 130 14.12 -0.77 -11.07
#